data_5d69d3f8b084d386a65a3797e55e72ce
#
_entry.id   5d69d3f8b084d386a65a3797e55e72ce
#
_cell.length_a   1.000
_cell.length_b   1.000
_cell.length_c   1.000
_cell.angle_alpha   90.00
_cell.angle_beta   90.00
_cell.angle_gamma   90.00
#
_symmetry.space_group_name_H-M   'P 1'
#
loop_
_entity.id
_entity.type
_entity.pdbx_description
1 polymer ?
#
loop_
_entity_poly.entity_id
_entity_poly.type
_entity_poly.pdbx_seq_one_letter_code
_entity_poly.pdbx_strand_id
1 'polypeptide(L)'
;MGSKSIFNYRRGIFFGLIFLSIVIFFTMAHPLVPYDGDDWLNLSILRKAVPMTGAYNPIKVLPETLFPLSGLVAAYVVYPLVGDYISAISLTSALVMAGLISLYMYLFFKLVERWFSLSDYANMMVTALFFLFHFALFYEKSSPVPYLFGSGNLTCIYHYVIPALVNLCVVLYLASFDIAHEALNLTPGRRSVLLFCIYLAIFSNALSNIILAAYVGSVLVFKFFAHLKDHGGYKAFVKGNAFYIGIIAVWLLALVFESHGGRAHDIGRSMSLSGIGETGKIFLSMIGRISVDVAVVGVLTIAAALYSSYRKKDKGYLLIGMYLGTSLVSALYLLLVCAKASPGYIGRSDVFISFIIWTVLLMALSLAYVFKQYGKSVFVGPLLVLFFIVEVGLGGQGFAQSTMGSVPPSVCYEIDYNLIEQIQAADREGKTEMVLRVPKGDKHDNWPHPTYMGGKISRTFYKHGLISRNIKIKIQPDPAMNEQYHIAVPK
;
A
#
# COMPACT_ATOMS: atom_id res chain seq x y z
N MET A 1 -31.41 -22.21 -14.63
CA MET A 1 -31.06 -21.53 -13.34
C MET A 1 -29.80 -22.08 -12.64
N GLY A 2 -29.45 -23.35 -12.78
CA GLY A 2 -28.30 -23.98 -12.07
C GLY A 2 -26.90 -23.45 -12.42
N SER A 3 -26.60 -23.14 -13.69
CA SER A 3 -25.24 -22.75 -14.12
C SER A 3 -24.75 -21.40 -13.56
N LYS A 4 -25.60 -20.38 -13.51
CA LYS A 4 -25.23 -19.05 -12.95
C LYS A 4 -24.99 -19.08 -11.43
N SER A 5 -25.70 -19.93 -10.70
CA SER A 5 -25.58 -20.09 -9.24
C SER A 5 -24.25 -20.77 -8.84
N ILE A 6 -23.87 -21.84 -9.53
CA ILE A 6 -22.60 -22.55 -9.30
C ILE A 6 -21.40 -21.66 -9.65
N PHE A 7 -21.53 -20.84 -10.68
CA PHE A 7 -20.51 -19.90 -11.13
C PHE A 7 -20.21 -18.80 -10.08
N ASN A 8 -21.26 -18.22 -9.47
CA ASN A 8 -21.11 -17.24 -8.39
C ASN A 8 -20.46 -17.84 -7.12
N TYR A 9 -20.76 -19.09 -6.82
CA TYR A 9 -20.22 -19.79 -5.63
C TYR A 9 -18.69 -20.00 -5.73
N ARG A 10 -18.17 -20.44 -6.87
CA ARG A 10 -16.72 -20.63 -7.08
C ARG A 10 -15.93 -19.33 -6.94
N ARG A 11 -16.45 -18.23 -7.50
CA ARG A 11 -15.84 -16.89 -7.32
C ARG A 11 -15.86 -16.46 -5.86
N GLY A 12 -16.97 -16.68 -5.16
CA GLY A 12 -17.10 -16.39 -3.73
C GLY A 12 -16.06 -17.14 -2.89
N ILE A 13 -15.87 -18.44 -3.13
CA ILE A 13 -14.84 -19.23 -2.45
C ILE A 13 -13.45 -18.68 -2.77
N PHE A 14 -13.12 -18.41 -4.02
CA PHE A 14 -11.81 -17.94 -4.44
C PHE A 14 -11.42 -16.62 -3.72
N PHE A 15 -12.32 -15.63 -3.73
CA PHE A 15 -12.05 -14.36 -3.03
C PHE A 15 -12.11 -14.51 -1.50
N GLY A 16 -12.94 -15.41 -0.98
CA GLY A 16 -12.96 -15.78 0.43
C GLY A 16 -11.64 -16.39 0.90
N LEU A 17 -11.01 -17.24 0.07
CA LEU A 17 -9.68 -17.80 0.34
C LEU A 17 -8.60 -16.73 0.30
N ILE A 18 -8.61 -15.81 -0.67
CA ILE A 18 -7.68 -14.66 -0.69
C ILE A 18 -7.85 -13.82 0.59
N PHE A 19 -9.08 -13.44 0.94
CA PHE A 19 -9.34 -12.66 2.15
C PHE A 19 -8.82 -13.37 3.40
N LEU A 20 -9.15 -14.64 3.57
CA LEU A 20 -8.75 -15.43 4.73
C LEU A 20 -7.23 -15.61 4.80
N SER A 21 -6.57 -15.86 3.67
CA SER A 21 -5.10 -16.00 3.62
C SER A 21 -4.40 -14.70 4.06
N ILE A 22 -4.94 -13.53 3.71
CA ILE A 22 -4.40 -12.25 4.14
C ILE A 22 -4.64 -12.01 5.64
N VAL A 23 -5.84 -12.35 6.15
CA VAL A 23 -6.11 -12.25 7.60
C VAL A 23 -5.13 -13.14 8.37
N ILE A 24 -4.97 -14.40 7.98
CA ILE A 24 -4.03 -15.33 8.62
C ILE A 24 -2.59 -14.78 8.53
N PHE A 25 -2.19 -14.27 7.37
CA PHE A 25 -0.87 -13.71 7.17
C PHE A 25 -0.61 -12.55 8.15
N PHE A 26 -1.51 -11.56 8.23
CA PHE A 26 -1.33 -10.37 9.06
C PHE A 26 -1.74 -10.52 10.53
N THR A 27 -2.20 -11.70 10.96
CA THR A 27 -2.49 -11.98 12.38
C THR A 27 -1.60 -13.05 12.98
N MET A 28 -1.13 -14.02 12.18
CA MET A 28 -0.39 -15.20 12.68
C MET A 28 1.04 -15.27 12.12
N ALA A 29 1.19 -15.18 10.79
CA ALA A 29 2.51 -15.33 10.15
C ALA A 29 3.32 -14.02 10.21
N HIS A 30 2.65 -12.89 10.13
CA HIS A 30 3.25 -11.56 10.03
C HIS A 30 2.39 -10.51 10.75
N PRO A 31 2.19 -10.64 12.07
CA PRO A 31 1.25 -9.82 12.82
C PRO A 31 1.55 -8.33 12.72
N LEU A 32 0.51 -7.54 12.49
CA LEU A 32 0.58 -6.08 12.48
C LEU A 32 0.48 -5.54 13.92
N VAL A 33 1.58 -5.58 14.64
CA VAL A 33 1.68 -5.14 16.04
C VAL A 33 2.12 -3.68 16.07
N PRO A 34 1.48 -2.78 16.85
CA PRO A 34 2.04 -1.46 17.10
C PRO A 34 3.34 -1.59 17.88
N TYR A 35 4.31 -0.71 17.64
CA TYR A 35 5.59 -0.82 18.34
C TYR A 35 6.27 0.52 18.60
N ASP A 36 6.26 1.43 17.65
CA ASP A 36 6.99 2.68 17.79
C ASP A 36 6.10 3.87 18.21
N GLY A 37 6.76 4.99 18.50
CA GLY A 37 6.09 6.19 18.99
C GLY A 37 5.09 6.78 17.97
N ASP A 38 5.29 6.55 16.67
CA ASP A 38 4.35 7.00 15.64
C ASP A 38 3.08 6.15 15.61
N ASP A 39 3.19 4.85 15.90
CA ASP A 39 2.03 3.96 16.01
C ASP A 39 1.12 4.40 17.15
N TRP A 40 1.71 4.62 18.33
CA TRP A 40 0.96 5.10 19.51
C TRP A 40 0.37 6.49 19.31
N LEU A 41 1.04 7.36 18.55
CA LEU A 41 0.53 8.67 18.17
C LEU A 41 -0.72 8.56 17.29
N ASN A 42 -0.63 7.75 16.24
CA ASN A 42 -1.61 7.76 15.15
C ASN A 42 -2.84 6.88 15.43
N LEU A 43 -2.76 5.96 16.41
CA LEU A 43 -3.88 5.12 16.82
C LEU A 43 -5.09 5.89 17.39
N SER A 44 -4.91 7.11 17.90
CA SER A 44 -6.00 7.86 18.55
C SER A 44 -6.17 9.30 18.09
N ILE A 45 -5.27 9.83 17.29
CA ILE A 45 -5.34 11.22 16.84
C ILE A 45 -6.12 11.30 15.54
N LEU A 46 -7.44 11.49 15.67
CA LEU A 46 -8.27 11.87 14.54
C LEU A 46 -7.84 13.23 14.02
N ARG A 47 -7.58 13.26 12.72
CA ARG A 47 -7.38 14.52 12.02
C ARG A 47 -8.60 15.41 12.19
N LYS A 48 -8.35 16.68 12.34
CA LYS A 48 -9.38 17.70 12.19
C LYS A 48 -9.70 17.83 10.70
N ALA A 49 -10.56 16.95 10.21
CA ALA A 49 -10.89 16.84 8.78
C ALA A 49 -11.67 18.04 8.25
N VAL A 50 -12.28 18.82 9.13
CA VAL A 50 -13.02 20.03 8.75
C VAL A 50 -12.06 21.21 8.68
N PRO A 51 -12.14 22.06 7.63
CA PRO A 51 -11.34 23.28 7.55
C PRO A 51 -11.53 24.10 8.83
N MET A 52 -10.48 24.19 9.62
CA MET A 52 -10.41 25.20 10.67
C MET A 52 -9.74 26.43 10.08
N THR A 53 -10.26 27.60 10.37
CA THR A 53 -9.69 28.87 9.89
C THR A 53 -8.18 28.88 10.16
N GLY A 54 -7.38 29.02 9.10
CA GLY A 54 -5.92 29.00 9.15
C GLY A 54 -5.24 27.62 9.22
N ALA A 55 -5.98 26.50 9.19
CA ALA A 55 -5.40 25.16 9.34
C ALA A 55 -5.94 24.12 8.34
N TYR A 56 -6.55 24.57 7.23
CA TYR A 56 -7.04 23.63 6.22
C TYR A 56 -5.88 23.00 5.45
N ASN A 57 -5.71 21.70 5.61
CA ASN A 57 -4.79 20.91 4.81
C ASN A 57 -5.47 19.57 4.47
N PRO A 58 -5.86 19.35 3.19
CA PRO A 58 -6.54 18.15 2.76
C PRO A 58 -5.61 16.92 2.66
N ILE A 59 -4.29 17.12 2.75
CA ILE A 59 -3.31 16.04 2.60
C ILE A 59 -3.39 15.05 3.75
N LYS A 60 -3.19 13.76 3.46
CA LYS A 60 -3.23 12.62 4.39
C LYS A 60 -4.61 12.38 5.04
N VAL A 61 -5.66 12.84 4.40
CA VAL A 61 -7.02 12.66 4.94
C VAL A 61 -7.34 11.18 5.18
N LEU A 62 -7.02 10.29 4.25
CA LEU A 62 -7.30 8.86 4.40
C LEU A 62 -6.52 8.24 5.57
N PRO A 63 -5.17 8.28 5.61
CA PRO A 63 -4.43 7.63 6.69
C PRO A 63 -4.74 8.21 8.07
N GLU A 64 -4.78 9.55 8.20
CA GLU A 64 -5.02 10.22 9.49
C GLU A 64 -6.50 10.17 9.95
N THR A 65 -7.38 9.56 9.17
CA THR A 65 -8.76 9.25 9.56
C THR A 65 -8.95 7.75 9.76
N LEU A 66 -8.50 6.93 8.82
CA LEU A 66 -8.74 5.50 8.84
C LEU A 66 -7.98 4.81 9.98
N PHE A 67 -6.71 5.20 10.24
CA PHE A 67 -5.93 4.57 11.29
C PHE A 67 -6.52 4.81 12.69
N PRO A 68 -6.82 6.05 13.12
CA PRO A 68 -7.49 6.25 14.41
C PRO A 68 -8.89 5.65 14.47
N LEU A 69 -9.65 5.60 13.38
CA LEU A 69 -10.93 4.88 13.36
C LEU A 69 -10.74 3.38 13.57
N SER A 70 -9.72 2.79 12.93
CA SER A 70 -9.35 1.38 13.18
C SER A 70 -8.96 1.15 14.64
N GLY A 71 -8.20 2.07 15.23
CA GLY A 71 -7.87 2.05 16.66
C GLY A 71 -9.10 2.08 17.57
N LEU A 72 -10.09 2.94 17.27
CA LEU A 72 -11.36 2.99 18.02
C LEU A 72 -12.18 1.70 17.85
N VAL A 73 -12.25 1.14 16.63
CA VAL A 73 -12.90 -0.16 16.39
C VAL A 73 -12.18 -1.27 17.14
N ALA A 74 -10.84 -1.28 17.13
CA ALA A 74 -10.05 -2.22 17.90
C ALA A 74 -10.37 -2.13 19.41
N ALA A 75 -10.39 -0.91 19.96
CA ALA A 75 -10.59 -0.71 21.40
C ALA A 75 -12.01 -1.01 21.88
N TYR A 76 -13.02 -0.57 21.15
CA TYR A 76 -14.42 -0.62 21.63
C TYR A 76 -15.26 -1.76 21.06
N VAL A 77 -14.83 -2.39 19.96
CA VAL A 77 -15.58 -3.48 19.34
C VAL A 77 -14.80 -4.79 19.43
N VAL A 78 -13.52 -4.80 19.01
CA VAL A 78 -12.76 -6.06 18.90
C VAL A 78 -12.17 -6.46 20.24
N TYR A 79 -11.57 -5.54 21.00
CA TYR A 79 -10.97 -5.82 22.31
C TYR A 79 -11.95 -6.47 23.30
N PRO A 80 -13.19 -6.01 23.47
CA PRO A 80 -14.16 -6.69 24.34
C PRO A 80 -14.47 -8.13 23.92
N LEU A 81 -14.28 -8.48 22.65
CA LEU A 81 -14.55 -9.82 22.12
C LEU A 81 -13.33 -10.77 22.24
N VAL A 82 -12.12 -10.20 22.06
CA VAL A 82 -10.87 -10.98 22.02
C VAL A 82 -10.21 -11.05 23.40
N GLY A 83 -10.45 -10.06 24.26
CA GLY A 83 -9.87 -9.97 25.62
C GLY A 83 -8.43 -9.48 25.66
N ASP A 84 -7.83 -9.20 24.51
CA ASP A 84 -6.46 -8.69 24.39
C ASP A 84 -6.40 -7.48 23.45
N TYR A 85 -5.85 -6.36 23.95
CA TYR A 85 -5.88 -5.09 23.24
C TYR A 85 -4.91 -5.05 22.03
N ILE A 86 -3.72 -5.61 22.16
CA ILE A 86 -2.73 -5.63 21.06
C ILE A 86 -3.22 -6.53 19.94
N SER A 87 -3.72 -7.72 20.27
CA SER A 87 -4.36 -8.61 19.30
C SER A 87 -5.57 -7.97 18.62
N ALA A 88 -6.35 -7.15 19.35
CA ALA A 88 -7.48 -6.43 18.75
C ALA A 88 -7.03 -5.39 17.72
N ILE A 89 -5.93 -4.67 17.97
CA ILE A 89 -5.33 -3.74 16.98
C ILE A 89 -4.82 -4.51 15.77
N SER A 90 -4.08 -5.60 16.00
CA SER A 90 -3.54 -6.45 14.93
C SER A 90 -4.65 -7.02 14.05
N LEU A 91 -5.68 -7.63 14.65
CA LEU A 91 -6.83 -8.19 13.93
C LEU A 91 -7.59 -7.13 13.15
N THR A 92 -7.86 -5.96 13.74
CA THR A 92 -8.56 -4.88 13.06
C THR A 92 -7.77 -4.37 11.86
N SER A 93 -6.46 -4.19 12.01
CA SER A 93 -5.58 -3.76 10.92
C SER A 93 -5.48 -4.83 9.83
N ALA A 94 -5.40 -6.11 10.20
CA ALA A 94 -5.43 -7.23 9.27
C ALA A 94 -6.73 -7.28 8.45
N LEU A 95 -7.89 -7.04 9.09
CA LEU A 95 -9.20 -6.99 8.41
C LEU A 95 -9.28 -5.82 7.42
N VAL A 96 -8.76 -4.64 7.77
CA VAL A 96 -8.68 -3.49 6.85
C VAL A 96 -7.82 -3.83 5.65
N MET A 97 -6.63 -4.40 5.85
CA MET A 97 -5.73 -4.81 4.78
C MET A 97 -6.36 -5.90 3.91
N ALA A 98 -6.96 -6.92 4.53
CA ALA A 98 -7.62 -8.02 3.80
C ALA A 98 -8.77 -7.52 2.94
N GLY A 99 -9.59 -6.60 3.45
CA GLY A 99 -10.67 -5.98 2.70
C GLY A 99 -10.17 -5.21 1.47
N LEU A 100 -9.16 -4.37 1.64
CA LEU A 100 -8.60 -3.57 0.54
C LEU A 100 -7.86 -4.40 -0.49
N ILE A 101 -7.03 -5.36 -0.07
CA ILE A 101 -6.32 -6.26 -1.00
C ILE A 101 -7.32 -7.14 -1.76
N SER A 102 -8.35 -7.67 -1.09
CA SER A 102 -9.39 -8.46 -1.75
C SER A 102 -10.17 -7.63 -2.78
N LEU A 103 -10.51 -6.38 -2.46
CA LEU A 103 -11.13 -5.44 -3.40
C LEU A 103 -10.21 -5.18 -4.60
N TYR A 104 -8.93 -4.95 -4.37
CA TYR A 104 -7.93 -4.75 -5.41
C TYR A 104 -7.81 -5.97 -6.33
N MET A 105 -7.75 -7.19 -5.78
CA MET A 105 -7.74 -8.44 -6.56
C MET A 105 -9.05 -8.64 -7.33
N TYR A 106 -10.20 -8.30 -6.74
CA TYR A 106 -11.49 -8.37 -7.41
C TYR A 106 -11.57 -7.40 -8.60
N LEU A 107 -11.09 -6.18 -8.45
CA LEU A 107 -11.07 -5.20 -9.54
C LEU A 107 -10.12 -5.64 -10.67
N PHE A 108 -8.97 -6.23 -10.33
CA PHE A 108 -8.09 -6.83 -11.33
C PHE A 108 -8.76 -8.00 -12.06
N PHE A 109 -9.43 -8.90 -11.33
CA PHE A 109 -10.21 -9.99 -11.93
C PHE A 109 -11.25 -9.45 -12.92
N LYS A 110 -11.97 -8.38 -12.57
CA LYS A 110 -12.96 -7.73 -13.44
C LYS A 110 -12.34 -7.08 -14.67
N LEU A 111 -11.15 -6.50 -14.53
CA LEU A 111 -10.38 -5.95 -15.63
C LEU A 111 -10.02 -7.05 -16.66
N VAL A 112 -9.45 -8.16 -16.18
CA VAL A 112 -9.07 -9.31 -17.03
C VAL A 112 -10.29 -9.94 -17.70
N GLU A 113 -11.40 -10.12 -16.95
CA GLU A 113 -12.66 -10.62 -17.48
C GLU A 113 -13.15 -9.77 -18.66
N ARG A 114 -13.13 -8.45 -18.51
CA ARG A 114 -13.60 -7.51 -19.53
C ARG A 114 -12.69 -7.45 -20.76
N TRP A 115 -11.38 -7.40 -20.57
CA TRP A 115 -10.45 -7.20 -21.68
C TRP A 115 -10.14 -8.47 -22.46
N PHE A 116 -10.10 -9.59 -21.78
CA PHE A 116 -9.65 -10.84 -22.39
C PHE A 116 -10.75 -11.87 -22.57
N SER A 117 -11.89 -11.75 -21.86
CA SER A 117 -12.99 -12.71 -21.90
C SER A 117 -12.53 -14.16 -21.68
N LEU A 118 -11.61 -14.34 -20.70
CA LEU A 118 -11.11 -15.65 -20.31
C LEU A 118 -12.21 -16.48 -19.63
N SER A 119 -12.03 -17.82 -19.61
CA SER A 119 -12.82 -18.66 -18.72
C SER A 119 -12.59 -18.26 -17.27
N ASP A 120 -13.55 -18.49 -16.39
CA ASP A 120 -13.40 -18.20 -14.95
C ASP A 120 -12.17 -18.81 -14.34
N TYR A 121 -11.90 -20.07 -14.71
CA TYR A 121 -10.73 -20.77 -14.23
C TYR A 121 -9.42 -20.07 -14.64
N ALA A 122 -9.28 -19.71 -15.91
CA ALA A 122 -8.10 -19.01 -16.40
C ALA A 122 -7.96 -17.62 -15.73
N ASN A 123 -9.07 -16.92 -15.53
CA ASN A 123 -9.09 -15.62 -14.86
C ASN A 123 -8.69 -15.74 -13.38
N MET A 124 -9.18 -16.76 -12.67
CA MET A 124 -8.75 -17.06 -11.30
C MET A 124 -7.25 -17.36 -11.23
N MET A 125 -6.69 -18.15 -12.17
CA MET A 125 -5.25 -18.45 -12.20
C MET A 125 -4.41 -17.19 -12.43
N VAL A 126 -4.78 -16.33 -13.37
CA VAL A 126 -4.09 -15.04 -13.60
C VAL A 126 -4.18 -14.15 -12.36
N THR A 127 -5.35 -14.10 -11.71
CA THR A 127 -5.54 -13.29 -10.49
C THR A 127 -4.73 -13.86 -9.31
N ALA A 128 -4.66 -15.16 -9.15
CA ALA A 128 -3.82 -15.81 -8.13
C ALA A 128 -2.33 -15.52 -8.37
N LEU A 129 -1.85 -15.60 -9.61
CA LEU A 129 -0.47 -15.24 -9.96
C LEU A 129 -0.19 -13.75 -9.72
N PHE A 130 -1.12 -12.88 -10.07
CA PHE A 130 -1.00 -11.45 -9.78
C PHE A 130 -0.89 -11.21 -8.27
N PHE A 131 -1.70 -11.88 -7.45
CA PHE A 131 -1.60 -11.84 -5.99
C PHE A 131 -0.24 -12.32 -5.49
N LEU A 132 0.24 -13.48 -5.95
CA LEU A 132 1.51 -14.07 -5.54
C LEU A 132 2.71 -13.21 -5.95
N PHE A 133 2.68 -12.53 -7.08
CA PHE A 133 3.76 -11.63 -7.50
C PHE A 133 4.02 -10.48 -6.51
N HIS A 134 3.03 -10.06 -5.71
CA HIS A 134 3.24 -9.05 -4.67
C HIS A 134 4.12 -9.55 -3.51
N PHE A 135 4.19 -10.85 -3.32
CA PHE A 135 5.04 -11.49 -2.30
C PHE A 135 6.34 -12.03 -2.88
N ALA A 136 6.30 -12.61 -4.08
CA ALA A 136 7.46 -13.23 -4.73
C ALA A 136 8.38 -12.24 -5.46
N LEU A 137 8.02 -10.95 -5.54
CA LEU A 137 8.73 -9.97 -6.37
C LEU A 137 10.19 -9.80 -6.00
N PHE A 138 10.51 -9.83 -4.70
CA PHE A 138 11.87 -9.62 -4.19
C PHE A 138 12.49 -10.92 -3.70
N TYR A 139 13.81 -10.98 -3.77
CA TYR A 139 14.60 -12.07 -3.22
C TYR A 139 15.80 -11.52 -2.43
N GLU A 140 16.01 -12.04 -1.22
CA GLU A 140 17.13 -11.73 -0.35
C GLU A 140 17.69 -13.03 0.24
N LYS A 141 19.00 -13.22 0.14
CA LYS A 141 19.65 -14.46 0.61
C LYS A 141 19.94 -14.45 2.13
N SER A 142 20.26 -13.29 2.67
CA SER A 142 20.83 -13.14 4.02
C SER A 142 20.04 -12.22 4.95
N SER A 143 18.92 -11.68 4.49
CA SER A 143 18.05 -10.80 5.28
C SER A 143 16.57 -11.09 4.96
N PRO A 144 15.63 -10.67 5.81
CA PRO A 144 14.21 -10.79 5.52
C PRO A 144 13.82 -10.09 4.22
N VAL A 145 12.95 -10.75 3.46
CA VAL A 145 12.56 -10.31 2.10
C VAL A 145 11.49 -9.22 2.19
N PRO A 146 11.67 -8.06 1.55
CA PRO A 146 10.59 -7.08 1.42
C PRO A 146 9.47 -7.63 0.51
N TYR A 147 8.25 -7.17 0.70
CA TYR A 147 7.10 -7.52 -0.15
C TYR A 147 6.21 -6.29 -0.35
N LEU A 148 5.40 -6.27 -1.41
CA LEU A 148 4.71 -5.03 -1.82
C LEU A 148 3.59 -4.58 -0.86
N PHE A 149 3.05 -5.47 -0.04
CA PHE A 149 2.07 -5.10 0.98
C PHE A 149 2.71 -4.84 2.36
N GLY A 150 4.04 -4.90 2.45
CA GLY A 150 4.80 -4.69 3.68
C GLY A 150 5.27 -3.25 3.85
N SER A 151 5.50 -2.87 5.10
CA SER A 151 6.10 -1.59 5.48
C SER A 151 6.85 -1.72 6.80
N GLY A 152 7.65 -0.72 7.16
CA GLY A 152 8.51 -0.74 8.35
C GLY A 152 7.75 -0.74 9.68
N ASN A 153 6.55 -0.15 9.76
CA ASN A 153 5.73 -0.11 10.96
C ASN A 153 4.24 -0.02 10.62
N LEU A 154 3.37 -0.14 11.61
CA LEU A 154 1.93 -0.09 11.42
C LEU A 154 1.46 1.28 10.89
N THR A 155 2.02 2.38 11.38
CA THR A 155 1.76 3.72 10.85
C THR A 155 2.06 3.82 9.36
N CYS A 156 3.17 3.24 8.92
CA CYS A 156 3.55 3.25 7.51
C CYS A 156 2.63 2.38 6.65
N ILE A 157 2.07 1.29 7.16
CA ILE A 157 1.00 0.53 6.46
C ILE A 157 -0.17 1.48 6.12
N TYR A 158 -0.66 2.24 7.12
CA TYR A 158 -1.77 3.17 6.90
C TYR A 158 -1.41 4.38 6.04
N HIS A 159 -0.16 4.89 6.13
CA HIS A 159 0.25 6.11 5.44
C HIS A 159 0.79 5.89 4.02
N TYR A 160 1.21 4.67 3.66
CA TYR A 160 1.81 4.37 2.35
C TYR A 160 1.13 3.22 1.62
N VAL A 161 1.00 2.03 2.26
CA VAL A 161 0.44 0.85 1.60
C VAL A 161 -1.06 1.03 1.30
N ILE A 162 -1.84 1.45 2.28
CA ILE A 162 -3.29 1.68 2.09
C ILE A 162 -3.57 2.77 1.04
N PRO A 163 -2.91 3.94 1.05
CA PRO A 163 -3.02 4.91 -0.03
C PRO A 163 -2.65 4.35 -1.42
N ALA A 164 -1.59 3.54 -1.51
CA ALA A 164 -1.23 2.90 -2.77
C ALA A 164 -2.34 1.95 -3.24
N LEU A 165 -2.89 1.11 -2.35
CA LEU A 165 -4.01 0.21 -2.67
C LEU A 165 -5.26 0.96 -3.11
N VAL A 166 -5.62 2.08 -2.46
CA VAL A 166 -6.76 2.91 -2.89
C VAL A 166 -6.53 3.50 -4.27
N ASN A 167 -5.33 4.04 -4.55
CA ASN A 167 -4.96 4.51 -5.89
C ASN A 167 -5.08 3.39 -6.93
N LEU A 168 -4.55 2.19 -6.64
CA LEU A 168 -4.63 1.03 -7.53
C LEU A 168 -6.07 0.57 -7.77
N CYS A 169 -6.91 0.54 -6.73
CA CYS A 169 -8.34 0.25 -6.89
C CYS A 169 -9.02 1.24 -7.83
N VAL A 170 -8.76 2.54 -7.68
CA VAL A 170 -9.29 3.58 -8.57
C VAL A 170 -8.79 3.37 -10.00
N VAL A 171 -7.49 3.12 -10.19
CA VAL A 171 -6.90 2.85 -11.51
C VAL A 171 -7.54 1.64 -12.18
N LEU A 172 -7.65 0.50 -11.48
CA LEU A 172 -8.25 -0.72 -12.05
C LEU A 172 -9.73 -0.51 -12.37
N TYR A 173 -10.45 0.24 -11.55
CA TYR A 173 -11.83 0.62 -11.81
C TYR A 173 -11.92 1.48 -13.07
N LEU A 174 -11.10 2.52 -13.19
CA LEU A 174 -11.06 3.39 -14.39
C LEU A 174 -10.63 2.63 -15.64
N ALA A 175 -9.68 1.71 -15.54
CA ALA A 175 -9.21 0.88 -16.64
C ALA A 175 -10.27 -0.15 -17.09
N SER A 176 -11.11 -0.64 -16.16
CA SER A 176 -12.17 -1.59 -16.46
C SER A 176 -13.29 -1.00 -17.30
N PHE A 177 -13.47 0.32 -17.24
CA PHE A 177 -14.52 1.01 -17.97
C PHE A 177 -13.86 1.99 -18.95
N ASP A 178 -14.43 2.17 -20.15
CA ASP A 178 -14.03 3.28 -21.02
C ASP A 178 -14.69 4.59 -20.52
N ILE A 179 -14.28 4.99 -19.33
CA ILE A 179 -15.00 5.93 -18.45
C ILE A 179 -14.99 7.37 -18.99
N ALA A 180 -14.17 7.71 -19.95
CA ALA A 180 -14.28 9.06 -20.53
C ALA A 180 -15.72 9.35 -21.03
N HIS A 181 -16.42 8.32 -21.52
CA HIS A 181 -17.85 8.42 -21.88
C HIS A 181 -18.78 7.91 -20.77
N GLU A 182 -18.40 6.88 -20.01
CA GLU A 182 -19.27 6.19 -19.05
C GLU A 182 -19.34 6.89 -17.69
N ALA A 183 -18.32 7.65 -17.28
CA ALA A 183 -18.36 8.39 -16.00
C ALA A 183 -19.47 9.44 -15.95
N LEU A 184 -19.83 10.00 -17.11
CA LEU A 184 -20.96 10.93 -17.24
C LEU A 184 -22.32 10.21 -17.13
N ASN A 185 -22.37 8.90 -17.42
CA ASN A 185 -23.57 8.07 -17.42
C ASN A 185 -23.76 7.28 -16.11
N LEU A 186 -22.83 7.41 -15.13
CA LEU A 186 -23.00 6.81 -13.82
C LEU A 186 -24.18 7.44 -13.05
N THR A 187 -24.92 6.61 -12.32
CA THR A 187 -25.93 7.12 -11.38
C THR A 187 -25.29 8.10 -10.40
N PRO A 188 -26.01 9.13 -9.91
CA PRO A 188 -25.45 10.14 -9.02
C PRO A 188 -24.70 9.54 -7.82
N GLY A 189 -25.25 8.51 -7.18
CA GLY A 189 -24.60 7.84 -6.03
C GLY A 189 -23.26 7.18 -6.43
N ARG A 190 -23.19 6.44 -7.54
CA ARG A 190 -21.94 5.82 -8.02
C ARG A 190 -20.90 6.86 -8.41
N ARG A 191 -21.34 7.97 -9.00
CA ARG A 191 -20.46 9.10 -9.33
C ARG A 191 -19.87 9.74 -8.08
N SER A 192 -20.70 10.00 -7.06
CA SER A 192 -20.24 10.54 -5.78
C SER A 192 -19.22 9.63 -5.09
N VAL A 193 -19.48 8.30 -5.07
CA VAL A 193 -18.52 7.33 -4.52
C VAL A 193 -17.20 7.36 -5.30
N LEU A 194 -17.25 7.38 -6.63
CA LEU A 194 -16.03 7.43 -7.46
C LEU A 194 -15.23 8.72 -7.18
N LEU A 195 -15.89 9.87 -7.15
CA LEU A 195 -15.23 11.17 -6.88
C LEU A 195 -14.64 11.19 -5.47
N PHE A 196 -15.33 10.62 -4.48
CA PHE A 196 -14.80 10.47 -3.13
C PHE A 196 -13.58 9.54 -3.07
N CYS A 197 -13.60 8.40 -3.76
CA CYS A 197 -12.43 7.53 -3.87
C CYS A 197 -11.25 8.21 -4.58
N ILE A 198 -11.49 9.00 -5.64
CA ILE A 198 -10.47 9.80 -6.31
C ILE A 198 -9.88 10.86 -5.37
N TYR A 199 -10.74 11.54 -4.60
CA TYR A 199 -10.29 12.49 -3.58
C TYR A 199 -9.39 11.81 -2.55
N LEU A 200 -9.81 10.68 -1.99
CA LEU A 200 -9.00 9.91 -1.04
C LEU A 200 -7.69 9.43 -1.68
N ALA A 201 -7.69 8.97 -2.93
CA ALA A 201 -6.49 8.55 -3.64
C ALA A 201 -5.49 9.69 -3.81
N ILE A 202 -5.93 10.85 -4.28
CA ILE A 202 -5.05 11.99 -4.60
C ILE A 202 -4.51 12.64 -3.33
N PHE A 203 -5.36 12.86 -2.31
CA PHE A 203 -4.99 13.61 -1.11
C PHE A 203 -4.48 12.74 0.04
N SER A 204 -4.16 11.47 -0.20
CA SER A 204 -3.65 10.57 0.86
C SER A 204 -2.16 10.70 1.09
N ASN A 205 -1.34 10.59 0.04
CA ASN A 205 0.12 10.58 0.15
C ASN A 205 0.77 10.92 -1.20
N ALA A 206 1.71 11.87 -1.22
CA ALA A 206 2.40 12.30 -2.43
C ALA A 206 3.20 11.16 -3.12
N LEU A 207 3.73 10.20 -2.35
CA LEU A 207 4.52 9.09 -2.91
C LEU A 207 3.66 8.01 -3.56
N SER A 208 2.36 7.95 -3.24
CA SER A 208 1.43 6.97 -3.81
C SER A 208 0.42 7.56 -4.82
N ASN A 209 0.10 8.86 -4.74
CA ASN A 209 -0.87 9.49 -5.64
C ASN A 209 -0.41 9.56 -7.09
N ILE A 210 0.90 9.41 -7.34
CA ILE A 210 1.46 9.28 -8.68
C ILE A 210 0.91 8.06 -9.43
N ILE A 211 0.47 7.01 -8.73
CA ILE A 211 -0.14 5.84 -9.34
C ILE A 211 -1.34 6.26 -10.21
N LEU A 212 -2.27 7.02 -9.64
CA LEU A 212 -3.44 7.50 -10.38
C LEU A 212 -3.06 8.53 -11.43
N ALA A 213 -2.20 9.50 -11.07
CA ALA A 213 -1.80 10.57 -11.97
C ALA A 213 -1.02 10.07 -13.19
N ALA A 214 -0.06 9.14 -13.00
CA ALA A 214 0.71 8.57 -14.10
C ALA A 214 -0.19 7.77 -15.06
N TYR A 215 -1.14 6.98 -14.53
CA TYR A 215 -2.10 6.27 -15.36
C TYR A 215 -2.94 7.23 -16.20
N VAL A 216 -3.59 8.20 -15.56
CA VAL A 216 -4.45 9.17 -16.24
C VAL A 216 -3.66 10.01 -17.24
N GLY A 217 -2.45 10.45 -16.87
CA GLY A 217 -1.55 11.16 -17.76
C GLY A 217 -1.18 10.35 -19.01
N SER A 218 -0.82 9.07 -18.82
CA SER A 218 -0.51 8.17 -19.94
C SER A 218 -1.72 7.97 -20.86
N VAL A 219 -2.90 7.72 -20.29
CA VAL A 219 -4.15 7.61 -21.09
C VAL A 219 -4.41 8.89 -21.90
N LEU A 220 -4.24 10.08 -21.28
CA LEU A 220 -4.40 11.36 -21.99
C LEU A 220 -3.41 11.51 -23.13
N VAL A 221 -2.14 11.16 -22.92
CA VAL A 221 -1.10 11.21 -23.96
C VAL A 221 -1.45 10.29 -25.12
N PHE A 222 -1.84 9.04 -24.86
CA PHE A 222 -2.24 8.09 -25.91
C PHE A 222 -3.48 8.56 -26.68
N LYS A 223 -4.51 9.05 -25.96
CA LYS A 223 -5.71 9.60 -26.59
C LYS A 223 -5.42 10.86 -27.41
N PHE A 224 -4.47 11.70 -26.95
CA PHE A 224 -4.06 12.88 -27.70
C PHE A 224 -3.39 12.53 -29.04
N PHE A 225 -2.44 11.58 -29.05
CA PHE A 225 -1.82 11.14 -30.29
C PHE A 225 -2.80 10.47 -31.26
N ALA A 226 -3.77 9.69 -30.72
CA ALA A 226 -4.84 9.14 -31.56
C ALA A 226 -5.70 10.26 -32.16
N HIS A 227 -6.09 11.24 -31.36
CA HIS A 227 -6.91 12.38 -31.79
C HIS A 227 -6.22 13.25 -32.87
N LEU A 228 -4.89 13.43 -32.76
CA LEU A 228 -4.11 14.14 -33.79
C LEU A 228 -4.13 13.41 -35.13
N LYS A 229 -4.07 12.08 -35.13
CA LYS A 229 -4.17 11.27 -36.37
C LYS A 229 -5.53 11.43 -37.06
N ASP A 230 -6.60 11.60 -36.31
CA ASP A 230 -7.97 11.78 -36.79
C ASP A 230 -8.29 13.23 -37.18
N HIS A 231 -7.29 14.14 -37.22
CA HIS A 231 -7.43 15.56 -37.50
C HIS A 231 -8.46 16.28 -36.59
N GLY A 232 -8.67 15.80 -35.38
CA GLY A 232 -9.60 16.36 -34.41
C GLY A 232 -9.16 17.70 -33.88
N GLY A 233 -10.10 18.62 -33.63
CA GLY A 233 -9.81 19.93 -33.06
C GLY A 233 -9.51 19.86 -31.54
N TYR A 234 -8.57 20.67 -31.05
CA TYR A 234 -8.15 20.72 -29.64
C TYR A 234 -9.32 20.86 -28.64
N LYS A 235 -10.33 21.70 -28.98
CA LYS A 235 -11.51 21.89 -28.11
C LYS A 235 -12.33 20.61 -27.94
N ALA A 236 -12.44 19.78 -28.99
CA ALA A 236 -13.12 18.49 -28.92
C ALA A 236 -12.36 17.51 -28.04
N PHE A 237 -11.03 17.48 -28.12
CA PHE A 237 -10.18 16.66 -27.24
C PHE A 237 -10.37 17.02 -25.78
N VAL A 238 -10.27 18.32 -25.44
CA VAL A 238 -10.44 18.79 -24.04
C VAL A 238 -11.83 18.46 -23.51
N LYS A 239 -12.88 18.72 -24.27
CA LYS A 239 -14.27 18.40 -23.87
C LYS A 239 -14.47 16.88 -23.66
N GLY A 240 -13.94 16.05 -24.56
CA GLY A 240 -14.07 14.59 -24.48
C GLY A 240 -13.25 13.95 -23.34
N ASN A 241 -12.23 14.65 -22.82
CA ASN A 241 -11.36 14.12 -21.77
C ASN A 241 -11.38 14.97 -20.50
N ALA A 242 -12.38 15.86 -20.33
CA ALA A 242 -12.47 16.81 -19.21
C ALA A 242 -12.36 16.14 -17.84
N PHE A 243 -12.91 14.93 -17.67
CA PHE A 243 -12.83 14.15 -16.45
C PHE A 243 -11.38 13.80 -16.08
N TYR A 244 -10.59 13.27 -17.02
CA TYR A 244 -9.19 12.93 -16.80
C TYR A 244 -8.32 14.17 -16.61
N ILE A 245 -8.58 15.23 -17.37
CA ILE A 245 -7.90 16.54 -17.19
C ILE A 245 -8.19 17.09 -15.80
N GLY A 246 -9.43 16.97 -15.31
CA GLY A 246 -9.82 17.34 -13.95
C GLY A 246 -9.05 16.58 -12.88
N ILE A 247 -8.84 15.26 -13.05
CA ILE A 247 -8.03 14.46 -12.13
C ILE A 247 -6.59 14.98 -12.06
N ILE A 248 -5.96 15.27 -13.21
CA ILE A 248 -4.59 15.84 -13.24
C ILE A 248 -4.55 17.22 -12.57
N ALA A 249 -5.54 18.08 -12.83
CA ALA A 249 -5.62 19.40 -12.21
C ALA A 249 -5.72 19.31 -10.67
N VAL A 250 -6.56 18.41 -10.16
CA VAL A 250 -6.71 18.16 -8.71
C VAL A 250 -5.43 17.55 -8.13
N TRP A 251 -4.75 16.67 -8.87
CA TRP A 251 -3.46 16.12 -8.44
C TRP A 251 -2.37 17.20 -8.35
N LEU A 252 -2.27 18.11 -9.34
CA LEU A 252 -1.36 19.25 -9.28
C LEU A 252 -1.67 20.16 -8.08
N LEU A 253 -2.95 20.40 -7.80
CA LEU A 253 -3.37 21.11 -6.59
C LEU A 253 -2.92 20.40 -5.32
N ALA A 254 -3.03 19.08 -5.25
CA ALA A 254 -2.55 18.30 -4.10
C ALA A 254 -1.03 18.45 -3.90
N LEU A 255 -0.24 18.50 -4.99
CA LEU A 255 1.21 18.76 -4.90
C LEU A 255 1.51 20.16 -4.36
N VAL A 256 0.70 21.16 -4.70
CA VAL A 256 0.83 22.51 -4.12
C VAL A 256 0.61 22.46 -2.61
N PHE A 257 -0.44 21.79 -2.13
CA PHE A 257 -0.67 21.62 -0.69
C PHE A 257 0.48 20.85 0.00
N GLU A 258 1.00 19.79 -0.64
CA GLU A 258 2.13 19.03 -0.10
C GLU A 258 3.41 19.87 -0.01
N SER A 259 3.66 20.73 -0.99
CA SER A 259 4.84 21.61 -1.00
C SER A 259 4.82 22.68 0.10
N HIS A 260 3.66 23.00 0.65
CA HIS A 260 3.46 23.93 1.76
C HIS A 260 3.14 23.22 3.08
N GLY A 261 3.10 21.88 3.10
CA GLY A 261 2.85 21.09 4.30
C GLY A 261 4.06 21.01 5.23
N GLY A 262 3.82 20.62 6.51
CA GLY A 262 4.84 20.60 7.56
C GLY A 262 6.10 19.82 7.20
N ARG A 263 5.99 18.67 6.52
CA ARG A 263 7.17 17.90 6.07
C ARG A 263 8.01 18.62 5.04
N ALA A 264 7.41 19.36 4.11
CA ALA A 264 8.17 20.13 3.12
C ALA A 264 8.95 21.27 3.79
N HIS A 265 8.41 21.85 4.87
CA HIS A 265 9.07 22.86 5.67
C HIS A 265 10.21 22.26 6.53
N ASP A 266 9.96 21.12 7.17
CA ASP A 266 10.94 20.46 8.05
C ASP A 266 12.12 19.85 7.26
N ILE A 267 11.88 19.40 6.02
CA ILE A 267 12.89 18.75 5.17
C ILE A 267 13.85 19.78 4.54
N GLY A 268 13.55 21.09 4.51
CA GLY A 268 14.45 22.23 4.21
C GLY A 268 15.58 22.05 3.17
N ARG A 269 15.69 20.86 2.56
CA ARG A 269 16.74 20.51 1.61
C ARG A 269 16.40 21.05 0.22
N SER A 270 17.29 21.85 -0.31
CA SER A 270 17.29 22.12 -1.74
C SER A 270 17.58 20.83 -2.50
N MET A 271 16.88 20.60 -3.61
CA MET A 271 17.19 19.49 -4.51
C MET A 271 18.66 19.63 -4.97
N SER A 272 19.46 18.61 -4.73
CA SER A 272 20.87 18.58 -5.12
C SER A 272 21.15 17.46 -6.11
N LEU A 273 22.12 17.64 -7.00
CA LEU A 273 22.57 16.58 -7.93
C LEU A 273 23.09 15.36 -7.17
N SER A 274 23.73 15.55 -6.02
CA SER A 274 24.18 14.45 -5.16
C SER A 274 22.98 13.66 -4.59
N GLY A 275 21.90 14.32 -4.16
CA GLY A 275 20.69 13.67 -3.69
C GLY A 275 20.00 12.86 -4.80
N ILE A 276 19.96 13.37 -6.03
CA ILE A 276 19.45 12.62 -7.19
C ILE A 276 20.31 11.38 -7.45
N GLY A 277 21.65 11.54 -7.42
CA GLY A 277 22.58 10.42 -7.60
C GLY A 277 22.46 9.35 -6.53
N GLU A 278 22.31 9.75 -5.26
CA GLU A 278 22.08 8.83 -4.14
C GLU A 278 20.76 8.08 -4.29
N THR A 279 19.67 8.80 -4.58
CA THR A 279 18.34 8.19 -4.83
C THR A 279 18.39 7.22 -5.99
N GLY A 280 19.10 7.55 -7.07
CA GLY A 280 19.30 6.68 -8.23
C GLY A 280 20.06 5.39 -7.87
N LYS A 281 21.10 5.46 -7.04
CA LYS A 281 21.81 4.27 -6.55
C LYS A 281 20.92 3.35 -5.74
N ILE A 282 20.12 3.91 -4.81
CA ILE A 282 19.18 3.13 -3.99
C ILE A 282 18.10 2.52 -4.88
N PHE A 283 17.57 3.26 -5.84
CA PHE A 283 16.60 2.76 -6.81
C PHE A 283 17.12 1.56 -7.59
N LEU A 284 18.34 1.66 -8.12
CA LEU A 284 19.00 0.55 -8.84
C LEU A 284 19.26 -0.65 -7.92
N SER A 285 19.61 -0.41 -6.66
CA SER A 285 19.73 -1.48 -5.66
C SER A 285 18.40 -2.22 -5.47
N MET A 286 17.26 -1.50 -5.40
CA MET A 286 15.94 -2.13 -5.31
C MET A 286 15.59 -2.96 -6.55
N ILE A 287 15.94 -2.48 -7.74
CA ILE A 287 15.81 -3.26 -8.99
C ILE A 287 16.65 -4.54 -8.92
N GLY A 288 17.88 -4.46 -8.40
CA GLY A 288 18.78 -5.62 -8.25
C GLY A 288 18.28 -6.68 -7.24
N ARG A 289 17.30 -6.36 -6.40
CA ARG A 289 16.64 -7.30 -5.46
C ARG A 289 15.44 -8.05 -6.08
N ILE A 290 15.05 -7.71 -7.30
CA ILE A 290 13.94 -8.41 -7.96
C ILE A 290 14.33 -9.86 -8.18
N SER A 291 13.42 -10.78 -7.78
CA SER A 291 13.60 -12.23 -7.97
C SER A 291 13.85 -12.55 -9.46
N VAL A 292 14.87 -13.34 -9.71
CA VAL A 292 15.21 -13.78 -11.07
C VAL A 292 14.06 -14.57 -11.69
N ASP A 293 13.38 -15.40 -10.90
CA ASP A 293 12.24 -16.22 -11.35
C ASP A 293 11.07 -15.36 -11.81
N VAL A 294 10.71 -14.35 -11.00
CA VAL A 294 9.67 -13.37 -11.37
C VAL A 294 10.10 -12.57 -12.61
N ALA A 295 11.35 -12.13 -12.67
CA ALA A 295 11.88 -11.38 -13.82
C ALA A 295 11.84 -12.22 -15.10
N VAL A 296 12.25 -13.50 -15.05
CA VAL A 296 12.24 -14.42 -16.20
C VAL A 296 10.80 -14.66 -16.67
N VAL A 297 9.88 -15.01 -15.77
CA VAL A 297 8.46 -15.18 -16.12
C VAL A 297 7.89 -13.90 -16.71
N GLY A 298 8.23 -12.74 -16.13
CA GLY A 298 7.80 -11.44 -16.62
C GLY A 298 8.29 -11.15 -18.04
N VAL A 299 9.59 -11.28 -18.26
CA VAL A 299 10.19 -11.02 -19.59
C VAL A 299 9.61 -11.98 -20.64
N LEU A 300 9.50 -13.28 -20.33
CA LEU A 300 8.96 -14.27 -21.26
C LEU A 300 7.49 -14.00 -21.60
N THR A 301 6.66 -13.67 -20.64
CA THR A 301 5.24 -13.39 -20.88
C THR A 301 5.03 -12.09 -21.66
N ILE A 302 5.78 -11.03 -21.34
CA ILE A 302 5.72 -9.76 -22.08
C ILE A 302 6.22 -9.95 -23.52
N ALA A 303 7.35 -10.66 -23.73
CA ALA A 303 7.89 -10.95 -25.05
C ALA A 303 6.92 -11.80 -25.90
N ALA A 304 6.30 -12.83 -25.29
CA ALA A 304 5.30 -13.66 -25.95
C ALA A 304 4.06 -12.86 -26.34
N ALA A 305 3.62 -11.93 -25.46
CA ALA A 305 2.49 -11.05 -25.73
C ALA A 305 2.80 -10.07 -26.88
N LEU A 306 4.00 -9.45 -26.87
CA LEU A 306 4.48 -8.57 -27.94
C LEU A 306 4.55 -9.29 -29.27
N TYR A 307 5.19 -10.46 -29.32
CA TYR A 307 5.31 -11.28 -30.52
C TYR A 307 3.93 -11.68 -31.08
N SER A 308 3.03 -12.13 -30.19
CA SER A 308 1.68 -12.50 -30.61
C SER A 308 0.88 -11.31 -31.14
N SER A 309 0.97 -10.15 -30.48
CA SER A 309 0.31 -8.93 -30.90
C SER A 309 0.85 -8.42 -32.26
N TYR A 310 2.17 -8.48 -32.45
CA TYR A 310 2.80 -8.16 -33.73
C TYR A 310 2.31 -9.09 -34.84
N ARG A 311 2.33 -10.41 -34.63
CA ARG A 311 1.87 -11.41 -35.59
C ARG A 311 0.41 -11.24 -35.99
N LYS A 312 -0.46 -10.90 -35.04
CA LYS A 312 -1.90 -10.73 -35.24
C LYS A 312 -2.29 -9.33 -35.71
N LYS A 313 -1.33 -8.42 -35.76
CA LYS A 313 -1.54 -7.00 -36.11
C LYS A 313 -2.63 -6.34 -35.24
N ASP A 314 -2.78 -6.80 -34.00
CA ASP A 314 -3.68 -6.17 -33.02
C ASP A 314 -2.98 -5.01 -32.28
N LYS A 315 -3.74 -4.27 -31.45
CA LYS A 315 -3.23 -3.10 -30.72
C LYS A 315 -2.61 -3.43 -29.36
N GLY A 316 -2.37 -4.71 -29.03
CA GLY A 316 -1.81 -5.12 -27.73
C GLY A 316 -0.45 -4.47 -27.42
N TYR A 317 0.40 -4.27 -28.43
CA TYR A 317 1.69 -3.60 -28.29
C TYR A 317 1.54 -2.14 -27.80
N LEU A 318 0.46 -1.44 -28.15
CA LEU A 318 0.19 -0.08 -27.68
C LEU A 318 -0.10 -0.06 -26.18
N LEU A 319 -0.87 -1.05 -25.71
CA LEU A 319 -1.15 -1.20 -24.28
C LEU A 319 0.11 -1.47 -23.47
N ILE A 320 0.98 -2.36 -23.97
CA ILE A 320 2.29 -2.64 -23.36
C ILE A 320 3.12 -1.35 -23.30
N GLY A 321 3.21 -0.60 -24.40
CA GLY A 321 3.90 0.69 -24.45
C GLY A 321 3.34 1.71 -23.47
N MET A 322 2.01 1.76 -23.28
CA MET A 322 1.36 2.65 -22.32
C MET A 322 1.79 2.31 -20.88
N TYR A 323 1.73 1.04 -20.48
CA TYR A 323 2.11 0.66 -19.11
C TYR A 323 3.61 0.84 -18.83
N LEU A 324 4.48 0.58 -19.80
CA LEU A 324 5.90 0.88 -19.68
C LEU A 324 6.15 2.39 -19.56
N GLY A 325 5.46 3.21 -20.34
CA GLY A 325 5.50 4.67 -20.22
C GLY A 325 5.01 5.16 -18.86
N THR A 326 3.93 4.57 -18.34
CA THR A 326 3.41 4.88 -17.00
C THR A 326 4.41 4.51 -15.90
N SER A 327 5.08 3.36 -16.03
CA SER A 327 6.15 2.94 -15.13
C SER A 327 7.30 3.95 -15.11
N LEU A 328 7.76 4.38 -16.30
CA LEU A 328 8.84 5.36 -16.42
C LEU A 328 8.47 6.71 -15.81
N VAL A 329 7.27 7.23 -16.06
CA VAL A 329 6.78 8.48 -15.46
C VAL A 329 6.74 8.37 -13.93
N SER A 330 6.24 7.26 -13.40
CA SER A 330 6.22 7.01 -11.96
C SER A 330 7.63 6.94 -11.37
N ALA A 331 8.58 6.28 -12.05
CA ALA A 331 9.98 6.21 -11.63
C ALA A 331 10.62 7.61 -11.57
N LEU A 332 10.48 8.40 -12.63
CA LEU A 332 11.04 9.76 -12.70
C LEU A 332 10.47 10.66 -11.59
N TYR A 333 9.16 10.60 -11.37
CA TYR A 333 8.51 11.33 -10.29
C TYR A 333 9.07 10.94 -8.92
N LEU A 334 9.13 9.63 -8.62
CA LEU A 334 9.64 9.14 -7.33
C LEU A 334 11.12 9.50 -7.12
N LEU A 335 11.95 9.38 -8.16
CA LEU A 335 13.35 9.77 -8.08
C LEU A 335 13.50 11.25 -7.68
N LEU A 336 12.70 12.15 -8.27
CA LEU A 336 12.74 13.57 -7.96
C LEU A 336 12.19 13.88 -6.55
N VAL A 337 11.04 13.31 -6.19
CA VAL A 337 10.41 13.57 -4.89
C VAL A 337 11.24 12.99 -3.75
N CYS A 338 11.77 11.77 -3.88
CA CYS A 338 12.62 11.16 -2.86
C CYS A 338 13.98 11.89 -2.75
N ALA A 339 14.58 12.33 -3.87
CA ALA A 339 15.81 13.12 -3.84
C ALA A 339 15.65 14.43 -3.04
N LYS A 340 14.47 15.04 -3.12
CA LYS A 340 14.14 16.24 -2.34
C LYS A 340 13.80 15.91 -0.88
N ALA A 341 12.98 14.90 -0.64
CA ALA A 341 12.48 14.58 0.69
C ALA A 341 13.52 13.82 1.53
N SER A 342 13.90 12.65 1.11
CA SER A 342 14.98 11.81 1.65
C SER A 342 15.29 10.70 0.65
N PRO A 343 16.53 10.57 0.17
CA PRO A 343 16.94 9.53 -0.78
C PRO A 343 16.56 8.12 -0.33
N GLY A 344 16.64 7.83 0.97
CA GLY A 344 16.31 6.51 1.55
C GLY A 344 14.87 6.07 1.35
N TYR A 345 13.92 6.99 1.12
CA TYR A 345 12.51 6.62 0.92
C TYR A 345 12.30 5.73 -0.31
N ILE A 346 13.06 5.90 -1.40
CA ILE A 346 12.93 5.08 -2.61
C ILE A 346 13.28 3.60 -2.36
N GLY A 347 14.09 3.31 -1.34
CA GLY A 347 14.47 1.95 -0.94
C GLY A 347 13.42 1.20 -0.12
N ARG A 348 12.30 1.83 0.21
CA ARG A 348 11.20 1.22 0.97
C ARG A 348 10.20 0.56 0.02
N SER A 349 9.78 -0.67 0.32
CA SER A 349 8.81 -1.41 -0.51
C SER A 349 7.47 -0.67 -0.65
N ASP A 350 7.02 0.00 0.40
CA ASP A 350 5.78 0.77 0.47
C ASP A 350 5.79 2.09 -0.34
N VAL A 351 6.97 2.55 -0.75
CA VAL A 351 7.17 3.66 -1.71
C VAL A 351 7.43 3.10 -3.11
N PHE A 352 8.29 2.08 -3.21
CA PHE A 352 8.70 1.46 -4.47
C PHE A 352 7.51 0.83 -5.23
N ILE A 353 6.47 0.40 -4.51
CA ILE A 353 5.22 -0.12 -5.11
C ILE A 353 4.65 0.84 -6.15
N SER A 354 4.73 2.16 -5.93
CA SER A 354 4.16 3.17 -6.84
C SER A 354 4.81 3.19 -8.23
N PHE A 355 5.99 2.60 -8.37
CA PHE A 355 6.69 2.37 -9.64
C PHE A 355 6.50 0.94 -10.13
N ILE A 356 6.91 -0.05 -9.31
CA ILE A 356 7.07 -1.43 -9.78
C ILE A 356 5.75 -2.11 -10.11
N ILE A 357 4.64 -1.63 -9.53
CA ILE A 357 3.31 -2.21 -9.74
C ILE A 357 2.88 -2.19 -11.21
N TRP A 358 3.34 -1.21 -11.99
CA TRP A 358 3.06 -1.15 -13.42
C TRP A 358 3.69 -2.31 -14.20
N THR A 359 4.89 -2.71 -13.78
CA THR A 359 5.56 -3.88 -14.35
C THR A 359 4.85 -5.17 -13.92
N VAL A 360 4.49 -5.31 -12.65
CA VAL A 360 3.73 -6.46 -12.14
C VAL A 360 2.37 -6.59 -12.83
N LEU A 361 1.67 -5.47 -13.00
CA LEU A 361 0.38 -5.42 -13.70
C LEU A 361 0.56 -5.79 -15.19
N LEU A 362 1.60 -5.26 -15.84
CA LEU A 362 1.91 -5.59 -17.23
C LEU A 362 2.22 -7.07 -17.42
N MET A 363 3.00 -7.67 -16.50
CA MET A 363 3.27 -9.12 -16.51
C MET A 363 1.98 -9.93 -16.44
N ALA A 364 1.11 -9.61 -15.49
CA ALA A 364 -0.16 -10.32 -15.29
C ALA A 364 -1.12 -10.15 -16.48
N LEU A 365 -1.21 -8.94 -17.05
CA LEU A 365 -2.02 -8.68 -18.25
C LEU A 365 -1.44 -9.37 -19.50
N SER A 366 -0.11 -9.41 -19.64
CA SER A 366 0.55 -10.14 -20.71
C SER A 366 0.28 -11.65 -20.61
N LEU A 367 0.31 -12.20 -19.38
CA LEU A 367 -0.05 -13.60 -19.14
C LEU A 367 -1.51 -13.88 -19.50
N ALA A 368 -2.44 -12.98 -19.13
CA ALA A 368 -3.85 -13.08 -19.52
C ALA A 368 -4.01 -13.07 -21.06
N TYR A 369 -3.27 -12.20 -21.75
CA TYR A 369 -3.26 -12.17 -23.21
C TYR A 369 -2.73 -13.47 -23.81
N VAL A 370 -1.61 -14.01 -23.30
CA VAL A 370 -1.04 -15.29 -23.73
C VAL A 370 -2.04 -16.43 -23.51
N PHE A 371 -2.69 -16.50 -22.37
CA PHE A 371 -3.70 -17.51 -22.08
C PHE A 371 -4.90 -17.42 -23.04
N LYS A 372 -5.34 -16.20 -23.37
CA LYS A 372 -6.38 -16.00 -24.40
C LYS A 372 -5.98 -16.54 -25.77
N GLN A 373 -4.71 -16.32 -26.14
CA GLN A 373 -4.25 -16.66 -27.50
C GLN A 373 -3.97 -18.15 -27.70
N TYR A 374 -3.44 -18.81 -26.68
CA TYR A 374 -2.95 -20.20 -26.80
C TYR A 374 -3.81 -21.23 -26.09
N GLY A 375 -4.79 -20.84 -25.28
CA GLY A 375 -5.73 -21.75 -24.62
C GLY A 375 -5.13 -22.71 -23.60
N LYS A 376 -3.85 -22.56 -23.24
CA LYS A 376 -3.09 -23.49 -22.38
C LYS A 376 -3.18 -23.18 -20.87
N SER A 377 -4.10 -22.30 -20.46
CA SER A 377 -4.27 -21.89 -19.07
C SER A 377 -4.58 -23.04 -18.12
N VAL A 378 -5.22 -24.11 -18.59
CA VAL A 378 -5.63 -25.26 -17.79
C VAL A 378 -4.42 -26.06 -17.28
N PHE A 379 -3.33 -26.11 -18.02
CA PHE A 379 -2.12 -26.85 -17.62
C PHE A 379 -1.05 -25.93 -17.03
N VAL A 380 -0.76 -24.82 -17.69
CA VAL A 380 0.33 -23.92 -17.30
C VAL A 380 -0.03 -23.09 -16.07
N GLY A 381 -1.29 -22.65 -15.95
CA GLY A 381 -1.75 -21.83 -14.83
C GLY A 381 -1.50 -22.46 -13.45
N PRO A 382 -2.00 -23.68 -13.18
CA PRO A 382 -1.78 -24.34 -11.89
C PRO A 382 -0.32 -24.61 -11.57
N LEU A 383 0.50 -24.96 -12.57
CA LEU A 383 1.93 -25.20 -12.38
C LEU A 383 2.65 -23.91 -11.95
N LEU A 384 2.34 -22.78 -12.59
CA LEU A 384 2.89 -21.48 -12.20
C LEU A 384 2.40 -21.04 -10.80
N VAL A 385 1.11 -21.22 -10.50
CA VAL A 385 0.58 -20.91 -9.16
C VAL A 385 1.28 -21.76 -8.10
N LEU A 386 1.40 -23.07 -8.31
CA LEU A 386 2.10 -23.97 -7.38
C LEU A 386 3.56 -23.56 -7.23
N PHE A 387 4.26 -23.26 -8.33
CA PHE A 387 5.65 -22.81 -8.31
C PHE A 387 5.81 -21.57 -7.42
N PHE A 388 4.99 -20.52 -7.62
CA PHE A 388 5.09 -19.30 -6.80
C PHE A 388 4.57 -19.46 -5.37
N ILE A 389 3.66 -20.41 -5.08
CA ILE A 389 3.31 -20.75 -3.70
C ILE A 389 4.53 -21.37 -2.98
N VAL A 390 5.23 -22.27 -3.65
CA VAL A 390 6.44 -22.89 -3.12
C VAL A 390 7.55 -21.85 -2.94
N GLU A 391 7.77 -20.98 -3.92
CA GLU A 391 8.73 -19.88 -3.87
C GLU A 391 8.48 -18.94 -2.69
N VAL A 392 7.23 -18.50 -2.50
CA VAL A 392 6.80 -17.65 -1.38
C VAL A 392 6.92 -18.38 -0.04
N GLY A 393 6.59 -19.69 0.01
CA GLY A 393 6.61 -20.48 1.24
C GLY A 393 7.99 -20.96 1.67
N LEU A 394 8.89 -21.23 0.72
CA LEU A 394 10.25 -21.71 0.96
C LEU A 394 11.32 -20.61 0.83
N GLY A 395 10.92 -19.39 0.45
CA GLY A 395 11.80 -18.27 0.14
C GLY A 395 12.58 -17.75 1.35
N GLY A 396 13.78 -18.26 1.58
CA GLY A 396 14.82 -17.63 2.38
C GLY A 396 14.53 -17.38 3.86
N GLN A 397 14.87 -16.16 4.33
CA GLN A 397 14.81 -15.73 5.73
C GLN A 397 13.41 -15.24 6.20
N GLY A 398 12.36 -15.54 5.43
CA GLY A 398 11.02 -15.01 5.68
C GLY A 398 10.85 -13.55 5.27
N PHE A 399 9.65 -13.02 5.48
CA PHE A 399 9.34 -11.63 5.13
C PHE A 399 9.81 -10.62 6.18
N ALA A 400 10.18 -9.43 5.71
CA ALA A 400 10.52 -8.31 6.59
C ALA A 400 9.33 -7.90 7.46
N GLN A 401 9.50 -7.81 8.76
CA GLN A 401 8.43 -7.52 9.72
C GLN A 401 8.04 -6.05 9.73
N SER A 402 6.78 -5.76 10.06
CA SER A 402 6.27 -4.38 10.23
C SER A 402 6.52 -3.87 11.67
N THR A 403 7.70 -4.12 12.20
CA THR A 403 8.17 -3.73 13.55
C THR A 403 9.57 -3.13 13.48
N MET A 404 9.79 -2.24 12.50
CA MET A 404 11.10 -1.65 12.16
C MET A 404 12.16 -2.68 11.73
N GLY A 405 11.74 -3.93 11.39
CA GLY A 405 12.59 -4.98 10.83
C GLY A 405 13.60 -5.64 11.78
N SER A 406 13.76 -5.12 13.00
CA SER A 406 14.82 -5.56 13.92
C SER A 406 14.31 -6.36 15.12
N VAL A 407 13.01 -6.30 15.41
CA VAL A 407 12.43 -6.97 16.57
C VAL A 407 11.29 -7.90 16.12
N PRO A 408 11.28 -9.17 16.54
CA PRO A 408 10.19 -10.09 16.22
C PRO A 408 8.84 -9.58 16.76
N PRO A 409 7.73 -9.76 16.05
CA PRO A 409 6.41 -9.30 16.51
C PRO A 409 6.00 -9.85 17.89
N SER A 410 6.39 -11.09 18.23
CA SER A 410 6.14 -11.66 19.56
C SER A 410 6.84 -10.88 20.68
N VAL A 411 8.07 -10.46 20.43
CA VAL A 411 8.83 -9.65 21.39
C VAL A 411 8.24 -8.23 21.49
N CYS A 412 7.83 -7.64 20.36
CA CYS A 412 7.13 -6.36 20.37
C CYS A 412 5.84 -6.44 21.20
N TYR A 413 5.06 -7.52 21.02
CA TYR A 413 3.86 -7.79 21.80
C TYR A 413 4.15 -7.84 23.33
N GLU A 414 5.19 -8.56 23.75
CA GLU A 414 5.58 -8.64 25.15
C GLU A 414 6.00 -7.28 25.73
N ILE A 415 6.75 -6.50 24.94
CA ILE A 415 7.15 -5.14 25.34
C ILE A 415 5.92 -4.24 25.48
N ASP A 416 5.04 -4.22 24.48
CA ASP A 416 3.82 -3.42 24.51
C ASP A 416 2.92 -3.78 25.69
N TYR A 417 2.81 -5.08 25.98
CA TYR A 417 2.06 -5.55 27.15
C TYR A 417 2.65 -5.02 28.45
N ASN A 418 3.97 -5.06 28.58
CA ASN A 418 4.66 -4.47 29.73
C ASN A 418 4.43 -2.95 29.85
N LEU A 419 4.47 -2.22 28.72
CA LEU A 419 4.17 -0.78 28.72
C LEU A 419 2.72 -0.49 29.17
N ILE A 420 1.76 -1.30 28.70
CA ILE A 420 0.36 -1.22 29.13
C ILE A 420 0.23 -1.45 30.63
N GLU A 421 0.85 -2.49 31.16
CA GLU A 421 0.80 -2.81 32.59
C GLU A 421 1.37 -1.69 33.46
N GLN A 422 2.53 -1.12 33.09
CA GLN A 422 3.12 -0.01 33.82
C GLN A 422 2.16 1.19 33.90
N ILE A 423 1.52 1.55 32.77
CA ILE A 423 0.62 2.70 32.69
C ILE A 423 -0.67 2.43 33.45
N GLN A 424 -1.25 1.23 33.34
CA GLN A 424 -2.45 0.85 34.07
C GLN A 424 -2.22 0.75 35.58
N ALA A 425 -1.03 0.30 36.02
CA ALA A 425 -0.66 0.30 37.45
C ALA A 425 -0.64 1.74 37.99
N ALA A 426 -0.03 2.67 37.27
CA ALA A 426 -0.02 4.07 37.66
C ALA A 426 -1.44 4.69 37.71
N ASP A 427 -2.34 4.31 36.77
CA ASP A 427 -3.73 4.77 36.79
C ASP A 427 -4.51 4.22 37.99
N ARG A 428 -4.35 2.93 38.32
CA ARG A 428 -4.94 2.32 39.52
C ARG A 428 -4.47 2.98 40.82
N GLU A 429 -3.21 3.40 40.86
CA GLU A 429 -2.64 4.13 42.03
C GLU A 429 -3.05 5.61 42.05
N GLY A 430 -3.84 6.08 41.09
CA GLY A 430 -4.31 7.47 41.01
C GLY A 430 -3.25 8.48 40.59
N LYS A 431 -2.11 8.04 40.05
CA LYS A 431 -1.01 8.91 39.64
C LYS A 431 -1.39 9.80 38.47
N THR A 432 -1.01 11.06 38.52
CA THR A 432 -1.15 12.04 37.42
C THR A 432 0.12 12.17 36.58
N GLU A 433 1.25 11.73 37.13
CA GLU A 433 2.56 11.69 36.46
C GLU A 433 3.25 10.36 36.74
N MET A 434 4.02 9.85 35.77
CA MET A 434 4.83 8.64 35.90
C MET A 434 6.05 8.65 34.99
N VAL A 435 7.00 7.77 35.33
CA VAL A 435 8.11 7.40 34.45
C VAL A 435 7.80 6.06 33.83
N LEU A 436 7.80 5.99 32.50
CA LEU A 436 7.61 4.75 31.73
C LEU A 436 8.99 4.23 31.33
N ARG A 437 9.33 3.05 31.80
CA ARG A 437 10.55 2.36 31.39
C ARG A 437 10.31 1.70 30.03
N VAL A 438 11.22 1.94 29.12
CA VAL A 438 11.17 1.41 27.73
C VAL A 438 12.54 0.85 27.36
N PRO A 439 12.64 -0.07 26.38
CA PRO A 439 13.92 -0.50 25.87
C PRO A 439 14.78 0.68 25.40
N LYS A 440 16.10 0.57 25.61
CA LYS A 440 17.04 1.56 25.09
C LYS A 440 17.12 1.45 23.58
N GLY A 441 16.79 2.54 22.90
CA GLY A 441 16.81 2.70 21.47
C GLY A 441 18.07 3.39 20.94
N ASP A 442 17.95 4.05 19.79
CA ASP A 442 19.04 4.74 19.12
C ASP A 442 19.48 6.04 19.81
N LYS A 443 20.52 6.67 19.28
CA LYS A 443 21.07 7.95 19.82
C LYS A 443 20.20 9.16 19.45
N HIS A 444 19.24 9.00 18.53
CA HIS A 444 18.36 10.05 18.06
C HIS A 444 16.99 9.97 18.74
N ASP A 445 16.91 10.44 19.99
CA ASP A 445 15.69 10.45 20.80
C ASP A 445 15.14 9.04 21.12
N ASN A 446 16.04 8.06 21.33
CA ASN A 446 15.66 6.70 21.77
C ASN A 446 14.67 5.98 20.85
N TRP A 447 14.74 6.18 19.54
CA TRP A 447 13.88 5.43 18.62
C TRP A 447 14.08 3.91 18.78
N PRO A 448 13.03 3.05 18.80
CA PRO A 448 11.62 3.33 18.42
C PRO A 448 10.71 3.89 19.53
N HIS A 449 11.21 4.09 20.76
CA HIS A 449 10.44 4.63 21.88
C HIS A 449 10.90 6.05 22.23
N PRO A 450 10.61 7.08 21.40
CA PRO A 450 11.10 8.43 21.57
C PRO A 450 10.44 9.17 22.75
N THR A 451 11.07 10.24 23.20
CA THR A 451 10.58 11.01 24.37
C THR A 451 9.16 11.54 24.19
N TYR A 452 8.77 11.91 22.97
CA TYR A 452 7.42 12.39 22.67
C TYR A 452 6.34 11.30 22.77
N MET A 453 6.71 10.01 22.73
CA MET A 453 5.78 8.89 22.82
C MET A 453 4.97 8.91 24.12
N GLY A 454 5.57 9.32 25.24
CA GLY A 454 4.91 9.26 26.55
C GLY A 454 3.55 9.97 26.60
N GLY A 455 3.49 11.22 26.11
CA GLY A 455 2.22 11.96 26.04
C GLY A 455 1.23 11.42 24.98
N LYS A 456 1.74 10.67 23.99
CA LYS A 456 0.92 10.11 22.91
C LYS A 456 0.28 8.79 23.33
N ILE A 457 1.06 7.87 23.88
CA ILE A 457 0.56 6.58 24.39
C ILE A 457 -0.48 6.77 25.51
N SER A 458 -0.22 7.69 26.47
CA SER A 458 -1.19 8.03 27.50
C SER A 458 -2.53 8.52 26.93
N ARG A 459 -2.47 9.45 25.96
CA ARG A 459 -3.68 9.95 25.30
C ARG A 459 -4.42 8.84 24.56
N THR A 460 -3.69 7.94 23.91
CA THR A 460 -4.26 6.81 23.20
C THR A 460 -4.98 5.89 24.16
N PHE A 461 -4.35 5.51 25.27
CA PHE A 461 -4.96 4.63 26.27
C PHE A 461 -6.18 5.26 26.94
N TYR A 462 -6.12 6.56 27.25
CA TYR A 462 -7.28 7.28 27.76
C TYR A 462 -8.45 7.30 26.77
N LYS A 463 -8.18 7.62 25.51
CA LYS A 463 -9.21 7.64 24.45
C LYS A 463 -9.78 6.27 24.12
N HIS A 464 -9.00 5.21 24.32
CA HIS A 464 -9.40 3.83 24.10
C HIS A 464 -9.99 3.16 25.37
N GLY A 465 -10.15 3.91 26.47
CA GLY A 465 -10.77 3.41 27.68
C GLY A 465 -9.91 2.41 28.47
N LEU A 466 -8.59 2.33 28.20
CA LEU A 466 -7.68 1.45 28.92
C LEU A 466 -7.24 2.03 30.28
N ILE A 467 -7.29 3.35 30.43
CA ILE A 467 -7.03 4.10 31.65
C ILE A 467 -8.10 5.14 31.89
N SER A 468 -8.32 5.51 33.15
CA SER A 468 -9.40 6.41 33.58
C SER A 468 -9.07 7.90 33.36
N ARG A 469 -7.80 8.26 33.23
CA ARG A 469 -7.31 9.62 33.10
C ARG A 469 -6.07 9.73 32.21
N ASN A 470 -5.81 10.92 31.70
CA ASN A 470 -4.58 11.18 30.94
C ASN A 470 -3.43 11.42 31.94
N ILE A 471 -2.39 10.56 31.90
CA ILE A 471 -1.24 10.58 32.78
C ILE A 471 -0.09 11.26 32.05
N LYS A 472 0.62 12.17 32.71
CA LYS A 472 1.85 12.76 32.19
C LYS A 472 2.99 11.74 32.29
N ILE A 473 3.45 11.24 31.16
CA ILE A 473 4.45 10.17 31.08
C ILE A 473 5.78 10.74 30.61
N LYS A 474 6.84 10.48 31.38
CA LYS A 474 8.23 10.71 30.99
C LYS A 474 8.84 9.37 30.54
N ILE A 475 9.37 9.31 29.33
CA ILE A 475 10.06 8.13 28.81
C ILE A 475 11.43 8.01 29.48
N GLN A 476 11.75 6.81 29.96
CA GLN A 476 13.07 6.47 30.51
C GLN A 476 13.61 5.23 29.81
N PRO A 477 14.65 5.39 28.97
CA PRO A 477 15.35 4.25 28.39
C PRO A 477 16.00 3.37 29.50
N ASP A 478 15.80 2.05 29.37
CA ASP A 478 16.30 1.07 30.30
C ASP A 478 17.02 -0.08 29.59
N PRO A 479 18.35 -0.14 29.61
CA PRO A 479 19.13 -1.22 29.02
C PRO A 479 18.78 -2.61 29.57
N ALA A 480 18.30 -2.71 30.83
CA ALA A 480 17.91 -4.00 31.38
C ALA A 480 16.70 -4.62 30.64
N MET A 481 15.81 -3.80 30.07
CA MET A 481 14.76 -4.29 29.24
C MET A 481 15.28 -4.89 27.92
N ASN A 482 16.37 -4.36 27.37
CA ASN A 482 16.99 -4.96 26.18
C ASN A 482 17.54 -6.36 26.49
N GLU A 483 18.17 -6.54 27.64
CA GLU A 483 18.63 -7.84 28.10
C GLU A 483 17.47 -8.81 28.37
N GLN A 484 16.42 -8.34 29.07
CA GLN A 484 15.21 -9.11 29.36
C GLN A 484 14.52 -9.64 28.08
N TYR A 485 14.40 -8.82 27.04
CA TYR A 485 13.72 -9.16 25.80
C TYR A 485 14.66 -9.62 24.68
N HIS A 486 15.95 -9.81 24.98
CA HIS A 486 16.98 -10.24 24.02
C HIS A 486 17.05 -9.40 22.75
N ILE A 487 16.85 -8.08 22.87
CA ILE A 487 16.94 -7.14 21.75
C ILE A 487 18.25 -6.36 21.77
N ALA A 488 18.84 -6.18 20.59
CA ALA A 488 20.07 -5.41 20.46
C ALA A 488 19.83 -3.93 20.80
N VAL A 489 20.78 -3.31 21.50
CA VAL A 489 20.80 -1.84 21.63
C VAL A 489 21.27 -1.27 20.30
N PRO A 490 20.49 -0.42 19.59
CA PRO A 490 20.92 0.22 18.37
C PRO A 490 22.17 1.08 18.59
N LYS A 491 23.13 1.00 17.65
CA LYS A 491 24.41 1.74 17.73
C LYS A 491 24.25 3.22 17.40
#